data_4942edd255012c2613eebfa096c76aec
#
_entry.id   4942edd255012c2613eebfa096c76aec
#
_cell.length_a   1.000
_cell.length_b   1.000
_cell.length_c   1.000
_cell.angle_alpha   90.00
_cell.angle_beta   90.00
_cell.angle_gamma   90.00
#
_symmetry.space_group_name_H-M   'P 1'
#
loop_
_entity.id
_entity.type
_entity.pdbx_description
1 polymer ?
#
loop_
_entity_poly.entity_id
_entity_poly.type
_entity_poly.pdbx_seq_one_letter_code
_entity_poly.pdbx_strand_id
1 'polypeptide(L)'
;EINPAVGIDSSQVYFIISKENGQDIIAKILRQDARELEIVTKDGRTIILPQHIVINIKALDAKYVKENGDYLDEDPYRSRYVITTNGLPIRKGQNYGQFTLLGPEAHFHLNDHLGVGVMTSWLGTPIIGTLKYSKSINENLHWGVGTLIGTGSWIAPEYGFALPFGALTLGNGRYNINFSIGRGIFWDGGEASGTPLYSVAGMARLTPKTSFVFDSFITQEVSFLIPTLRIHRRNDGAFQFGFGTIINEGEPVPFPFFSRLWSL
;
A
#
# COMPACT_ATOMS: atom_id res chain seq x y z
N GLU A 1 -14.10 -12.15 23.02
CA GLU A 1 -14.94 -11.12 23.67
C GLU A 1 -14.54 -9.76 23.12
N ILE A 2 -15.33 -9.24 22.16
CA ILE A 2 -15.19 -7.85 21.72
C ILE A 2 -15.97 -7.02 22.74
N ASN A 3 -15.23 -6.31 23.57
CA ASN A 3 -15.76 -5.41 24.59
C ASN A 3 -16.42 -4.21 23.87
N PRO A 4 -17.73 -3.96 23.99
CA PRO A 4 -18.37 -2.78 23.42
C PRO A 4 -18.16 -1.61 24.38
N ALA A 5 -16.95 -1.08 24.44
CA ALA A 5 -16.66 0.12 25.20
C ALA A 5 -16.63 1.32 24.27
N VAL A 6 -17.45 2.29 24.66
CA VAL A 6 -17.64 3.65 24.18
C VAL A 6 -18.75 3.81 23.13
N GLY A 7 -19.92 4.20 23.61
CA GLY A 7 -20.98 5.04 23.09
C GLY A 7 -21.04 5.44 21.60
N ILE A 8 -20.66 4.55 20.69
CA ILE A 8 -20.94 4.71 19.27
C ILE A 8 -22.37 4.25 19.07
N ASP A 9 -23.25 5.15 18.64
CA ASP A 9 -24.60 4.82 18.20
C ASP A 9 -24.51 3.76 17.10
N SER A 10 -24.67 2.49 17.47
CA SER A 10 -24.55 1.33 16.57
C SER A 10 -25.54 1.40 15.39
N SER A 11 -26.55 2.27 15.47
CA SER A 11 -27.53 2.52 14.42
C SER A 11 -26.95 3.19 13.18
N GLN A 12 -25.77 3.83 13.28
CA GLN A 12 -25.13 4.57 12.18
C GLN A 12 -23.88 3.86 11.62
N VAL A 13 -23.39 2.80 12.23
CA VAL A 13 -22.17 2.11 11.79
C VAL A 13 -22.52 0.94 10.90
N TYR A 14 -21.94 0.89 9.70
CA TYR A 14 -22.00 -0.29 8.85
C TYR A 14 -20.83 -1.25 9.17
N PHE A 15 -21.04 -2.53 8.89
CA PHE A 15 -20.03 -3.58 9.08
C PHE A 15 -19.90 -4.40 7.80
N ILE A 16 -18.67 -4.82 7.48
CA ILE A 16 -18.42 -5.93 6.56
C ILE A 16 -18.49 -7.22 7.37
N ILE A 17 -19.39 -8.10 7.01
CA ILE A 17 -19.59 -9.39 7.61
C ILE A 17 -19.13 -10.43 6.60
N SER A 18 -17.98 -11.05 6.87
CA SER A 18 -17.38 -12.07 6.01
C SER A 18 -17.87 -13.45 6.39
N LYS A 19 -18.43 -14.18 5.43
CA LYS A 19 -18.93 -15.54 5.62
C LYS A 19 -17.90 -16.58 5.17
N GLU A 20 -18.03 -17.79 5.71
CA GLU A 20 -17.19 -18.95 5.39
C GLU A 20 -17.14 -19.27 3.87
N ASN A 21 -18.27 -19.11 3.17
CA ASN A 21 -18.36 -19.35 1.73
C ASN A 21 -17.71 -18.28 0.83
N GLY A 22 -17.03 -17.31 1.42
CA GLY A 22 -16.34 -16.27 0.67
C GLY A 22 -17.16 -15.03 0.32
N GLN A 23 -18.42 -14.93 0.74
CA GLN A 23 -19.26 -13.77 0.51
C GLN A 23 -19.14 -12.76 1.65
N ASP A 24 -19.09 -11.50 1.30
CA ASP A 24 -19.14 -10.37 2.24
C ASP A 24 -20.51 -9.72 2.16
N ILE A 25 -21.10 -9.40 3.32
CA ILE A 25 -22.35 -8.65 3.43
C ILE A 25 -22.04 -7.33 4.12
N ILE A 26 -22.51 -6.22 3.54
CA ILE A 26 -22.44 -4.90 4.15
C ILE A 26 -23.79 -4.61 4.80
N ALA A 27 -23.79 -4.50 6.12
CA ALA A 27 -25.00 -4.34 6.88
C ALA A 27 -24.75 -3.62 8.21
N LYS A 28 -25.83 -3.14 8.83
CA LYS A 28 -25.82 -2.73 10.22
C LYS A 28 -26.15 -3.94 11.10
N ILE A 29 -25.51 -4.06 12.25
CA ILE A 29 -25.82 -5.10 13.24
C ILE A 29 -26.93 -4.56 14.13
N LEU A 30 -28.06 -5.28 14.14
CA LEU A 30 -29.18 -5.00 15.03
C LEU A 30 -29.02 -5.73 16.37
N ARG A 31 -28.63 -7.00 16.28
CA ARG A 31 -28.46 -7.85 17.45
C ARG A 31 -27.40 -8.92 17.16
N GLN A 32 -26.60 -9.21 18.17
CA GLN A 32 -25.62 -10.29 18.15
C GLN A 32 -25.72 -11.10 19.43
N ASP A 33 -25.86 -12.39 19.30
CA ASP A 33 -25.76 -13.32 20.41
C ASP A 33 -24.86 -14.51 20.06
N ALA A 34 -24.71 -15.47 20.97
CA ALA A 34 -23.79 -16.60 20.78
C ALA A 34 -24.16 -17.53 19.60
N ARG A 35 -25.38 -17.47 19.09
CA ARG A 35 -25.91 -18.36 18.04
C ARG A 35 -26.19 -17.64 16.74
N GLU A 36 -26.63 -16.39 16.81
CA GLU A 36 -27.17 -15.65 15.67
C GLU A 36 -26.68 -14.19 15.63
N LEU A 37 -26.53 -13.70 14.43
CA LEU A 37 -26.25 -12.33 14.10
C LEU A 37 -27.40 -11.77 13.26
N GLU A 38 -28.20 -10.86 13.83
CA GLU A 38 -29.25 -10.16 13.13
C GLU A 38 -28.72 -8.86 12.53
N ILE A 39 -28.85 -8.73 11.22
CA ILE A 39 -28.33 -7.60 10.46
C ILE A 39 -29.41 -6.98 9.58
N VAL A 40 -29.27 -5.70 9.28
CA VAL A 40 -30.07 -5.02 8.28
C VAL A 40 -29.17 -4.48 7.18
N THR A 41 -29.45 -4.89 5.97
CA THR A 41 -28.76 -4.42 4.75
C THR A 41 -29.21 -3.01 4.38
N LYS A 42 -28.45 -2.33 3.52
CA LYS A 42 -28.75 -0.95 3.16
C LYS A 42 -30.10 -0.80 2.40
N ASP A 43 -30.54 -1.86 1.71
CA ASP A 43 -31.85 -1.94 1.06
C ASP A 43 -33.00 -2.29 2.04
N GLY A 44 -32.72 -2.27 3.35
CA GLY A 44 -33.69 -2.45 4.41
C GLY A 44 -34.11 -3.90 4.71
N ARG A 45 -33.43 -4.88 4.12
CA ARG A 45 -33.72 -6.30 4.40
C ARG A 45 -33.06 -6.72 5.71
N THR A 46 -33.85 -7.33 6.59
CA THR A 46 -33.33 -7.99 7.79
C THR A 46 -32.95 -9.43 7.45
N ILE A 47 -31.73 -9.81 7.85
CA ILE A 47 -31.16 -11.14 7.62
C ILE A 47 -30.65 -11.66 8.96
N ILE A 48 -30.97 -12.90 9.29
CA ILE A 48 -30.43 -13.61 10.44
C ILE A 48 -29.36 -14.58 9.93
N LEU A 49 -28.13 -14.40 10.40
CA LEU A 49 -26.98 -15.25 10.08
C LEU A 49 -26.60 -16.11 11.28
N PRO A 50 -26.46 -17.44 11.11
CA PRO A 50 -25.86 -18.27 12.15
C PRO A 50 -24.43 -17.79 12.45
N GLN A 51 -24.10 -17.65 13.74
CA GLN A 51 -22.78 -17.10 14.15
C GLN A 51 -21.60 -17.95 13.64
N HIS A 52 -21.77 -19.27 13.53
CA HIS A 52 -20.71 -20.18 13.08
C HIS A 52 -20.28 -19.99 11.61
N ILE A 53 -21.11 -19.39 10.75
CA ILE A 53 -20.74 -19.09 9.36
C ILE A 53 -20.05 -17.71 9.20
N VAL A 54 -20.02 -16.93 10.27
CA VAL A 54 -19.39 -15.60 10.28
C VAL A 54 -17.91 -15.74 10.68
N ILE A 55 -17.01 -15.45 9.74
CA ILE A 55 -15.57 -15.55 9.99
C ILE A 55 -15.04 -14.24 10.58
N ASN A 56 -15.52 -13.09 10.08
CA ASN A 56 -15.00 -11.80 10.48
C ASN A 56 -16.09 -10.72 10.40
N ILE A 57 -16.02 -9.77 11.33
CA ILE A 57 -16.85 -8.57 11.36
C ILE A 57 -15.91 -7.36 11.46
N LYS A 58 -15.93 -6.50 10.45
CA LYS A 58 -15.11 -5.30 10.40
C LYS A 58 -15.99 -4.06 10.31
N ALA A 59 -15.83 -3.12 11.22
CA ALA A 59 -16.53 -1.84 11.16
C ALA A 59 -16.15 -1.04 9.91
N LEU A 60 -17.14 -0.42 9.29
CA LEU A 60 -17.01 0.44 8.12
C LEU A 60 -17.32 1.88 8.47
N ASP A 61 -16.50 2.80 8.02
CA ASP A 61 -16.86 4.22 7.99
C ASP A 61 -17.96 4.44 6.94
N ALA A 62 -19.11 4.97 7.37
CA ALA A 62 -20.28 5.19 6.52
C ALA A 62 -19.98 6.03 5.27
N LYS A 63 -18.97 6.91 5.32
CA LYS A 63 -18.53 7.73 4.16
C LYS A 63 -18.01 6.89 2.98
N TYR A 64 -17.66 5.64 3.20
CA TYR A 64 -17.14 4.73 2.18
C TYR A 64 -18.21 3.80 1.59
N VAL A 65 -19.43 3.86 2.11
CA VAL A 65 -20.58 3.07 1.61
C VAL A 65 -21.33 3.90 0.59
N LYS A 66 -21.30 3.48 -0.68
CA LYS A 66 -22.03 4.14 -1.77
C LYS A 66 -23.54 4.03 -1.57
N GLU A 67 -24.31 4.88 -2.27
CA GLU A 67 -25.80 4.85 -2.20
C GLU A 67 -26.40 3.49 -2.60
N ASN A 68 -25.79 2.78 -3.54
CA ASN A 68 -26.20 1.45 -3.98
C ASN A 68 -25.80 0.33 -2.99
N GLY A 69 -25.20 0.66 -1.84
CA GLY A 69 -24.75 -0.33 -0.86
C GLY A 69 -23.33 -0.88 -1.10
N ASP A 70 -22.70 -0.55 -2.23
CA ASP A 70 -21.31 -0.95 -2.48
C ASP A 70 -20.35 -0.21 -1.55
N TYR A 71 -19.28 -0.88 -1.20
CA TYR A 71 -18.22 -0.34 -0.38
C TYR A 71 -16.88 -0.40 -1.11
N LEU A 72 -16.13 0.66 -0.99
CA LEU A 72 -14.80 0.74 -1.54
C LEU A 72 -13.82 1.20 -0.46
N ASP A 73 -13.15 0.24 0.17
CA ASP A 73 -12.13 0.49 1.20
C ASP A 73 -10.87 1.11 0.59
N GLU A 74 -10.05 1.71 1.43
CA GLU A 74 -8.70 2.10 1.05
C GLU A 74 -7.86 0.87 0.74
N ASP A 75 -6.88 1.04 -0.15
CA ASP A 75 -5.90 -0.02 -0.42
C ASP A 75 -5.07 -0.28 0.84
N PRO A 76 -4.97 -1.51 1.36
CA PRO A 76 -4.14 -1.83 2.51
C PRO A 76 -2.67 -1.43 2.31
N TYR A 77 -2.20 -1.48 1.06
CA TYR A 77 -0.83 -1.11 0.66
C TYR A 77 -0.76 0.29 0.03
N ARG A 78 -1.66 1.20 0.44
CA ARG A 78 -1.81 2.56 -0.11
C ARG A 78 -0.55 3.42 -0.06
N SER A 79 0.37 3.12 0.85
CA SER A 79 1.64 3.84 0.99
C SER A 79 2.73 3.37 0.03
N ARG A 80 2.47 2.32 -0.76
CA ARG A 80 3.41 1.72 -1.69
C ARG A 80 2.80 1.61 -3.10
N TYR A 81 3.52 2.06 -4.11
CA TYR A 81 3.19 1.80 -5.50
C TYR A 81 3.85 0.50 -5.99
N VAL A 82 4.67 0.55 -6.99
CA VAL A 82 5.42 -0.60 -7.50
C VAL A 82 6.81 -0.64 -6.86
N ILE A 83 7.58 0.43 -7.04
CA ILE A 83 8.93 0.62 -6.53
C ILE A 83 8.96 1.81 -5.56
N THR A 84 8.23 2.88 -5.89
CA THR A 84 8.25 4.12 -5.11
C THR A 84 7.20 4.11 -3.99
N THR A 85 7.29 5.09 -3.11
CA THR A 85 6.38 5.37 -2.02
C THR A 85 5.74 6.75 -2.18
N ASN A 86 4.83 7.12 -1.30
CA ASN A 86 4.10 8.38 -1.36
C ASN A 86 4.10 9.12 -0.01
N GLY A 87 3.46 10.28 0.05
CA GLY A 87 3.30 11.09 1.25
C GLY A 87 2.09 10.70 2.13
N LEU A 88 1.28 9.71 1.76
CA LEU A 88 0.15 9.28 2.59
C LEU A 88 0.62 8.84 3.96
N PRO A 89 -0.13 9.18 5.04
CA PRO A 89 0.16 8.70 6.37
C PRO A 89 0.18 7.17 6.41
N ILE A 90 1.17 6.64 7.06
CA ILE A 90 1.24 5.22 7.39
C ILE A 90 0.43 4.96 8.66
N ARG A 91 0.08 3.71 8.93
CA ARG A 91 -0.64 3.33 10.17
C ARG A 91 0.23 2.41 10.98
N LYS A 92 0.38 2.71 12.26
CA LYS A 92 1.10 1.85 13.20
C LYS A 92 0.62 0.40 13.09
N GLY A 93 1.57 -0.53 12.98
CA GLY A 93 1.29 -1.97 12.92
C GLY A 93 0.78 -2.49 11.57
N GLN A 94 0.58 -1.65 10.56
CA GLN A 94 0.32 -2.11 9.19
C GLN A 94 1.64 -2.46 8.48
N ASN A 95 2.35 -3.44 9.02
CA ASN A 95 3.60 -3.92 8.46
C ASN A 95 3.33 -4.79 7.23
N TYR A 96 4.21 -4.75 6.26
CA TYR A 96 4.06 -5.59 5.07
C TYR A 96 5.41 -6.05 4.51
N GLY A 97 5.36 -7.20 3.88
CA GLY A 97 6.43 -7.71 3.02
C GLY A 97 6.01 -7.63 1.55
N GLN A 98 7.00 -7.57 0.69
CA GLN A 98 6.81 -7.63 -0.77
C GLN A 98 7.92 -8.45 -1.40
N PHE A 99 7.56 -9.33 -2.34
CA PHE A 99 8.49 -9.91 -3.31
C PHE A 99 8.28 -9.24 -4.66
N THR A 100 9.36 -8.78 -5.26
CA THR A 100 9.39 -8.23 -6.61
C THR A 100 10.38 -9.00 -7.48
N LEU A 101 10.46 -8.66 -8.76
CA LEU A 101 11.52 -9.16 -9.64
C LEU A 101 12.91 -8.78 -9.12
N LEU A 102 13.04 -7.67 -8.41
CA LEU A 102 14.31 -7.18 -7.87
C LEU A 102 14.75 -7.93 -6.62
N GLY A 103 13.80 -8.43 -5.82
CA GLY A 103 14.07 -9.17 -4.59
C GLY A 103 13.01 -8.97 -3.51
N PRO A 104 13.27 -9.50 -2.30
CA PRO A 104 12.41 -9.34 -1.14
C PRO A 104 12.62 -8.00 -0.44
N GLU A 105 11.52 -7.50 0.15
CA GLU A 105 11.52 -6.33 1.02
C GLU A 105 10.54 -6.51 2.18
N ALA A 106 10.82 -5.85 3.32
CA ALA A 106 9.97 -5.79 4.49
C ALA A 106 9.91 -4.37 5.04
N HIS A 107 8.71 -3.90 5.40
CA HIS A 107 8.46 -2.56 5.89
C HIS A 107 7.69 -2.60 7.20
N PHE A 108 8.14 -1.82 8.18
CA PHE A 108 7.60 -1.76 9.52
C PHE A 108 7.17 -0.32 9.83
N HIS A 109 5.92 -0.15 10.22
CA HIS A 109 5.36 1.14 10.60
C HIS A 109 5.43 1.29 12.12
N LEU A 110 6.42 2.05 12.59
CA LEU A 110 6.71 2.25 14.02
C LEU A 110 5.63 3.09 14.71
N ASN A 111 5.08 4.06 14.00
CA ASN A 111 3.93 4.88 14.40
C ASN A 111 3.18 5.36 13.15
N ASP A 112 2.21 6.28 13.31
CA ASP A 112 1.39 6.76 12.19
C ASP A 112 2.13 7.71 11.23
N HIS A 113 3.39 7.97 11.48
CA HIS A 113 4.22 8.89 10.68
C HIS A 113 5.54 8.28 10.24
N LEU A 114 6.13 7.39 11.04
CA LEU A 114 7.48 6.89 10.83
C LEU A 114 7.48 5.41 10.47
N GLY A 115 8.07 5.09 9.33
CA GLY A 115 8.30 3.73 8.86
C GLY A 115 9.76 3.47 8.54
N VAL A 116 10.18 2.25 8.76
CA VAL A 116 11.49 1.72 8.39
C VAL A 116 11.31 0.47 7.55
N GLY A 117 12.32 0.13 6.76
CA GLY A 117 12.27 -1.10 5.98
C GLY A 117 13.65 -1.58 5.59
N VAL A 118 13.68 -2.79 5.09
CA VAL A 118 14.86 -3.41 4.52
C VAL A 118 14.48 -4.08 3.20
N MET A 119 15.34 -3.98 2.22
CA MET A 119 15.17 -4.62 0.93
C MET A 119 16.53 -5.12 0.44
N THR A 120 16.51 -6.16 -0.39
CA THR A 120 17.71 -6.72 -1.01
C THR A 120 17.33 -7.39 -2.33
N SER A 121 18.33 -7.70 -3.16
CA SER A 121 18.11 -8.52 -4.35
C SER A 121 17.98 -10.01 -3.98
N TRP A 122 17.63 -10.85 -4.96
CA TRP A 122 17.61 -12.31 -4.82
C TRP A 122 18.98 -12.92 -4.49
N LEU A 123 20.07 -12.17 -4.75
CA LEU A 123 21.45 -12.57 -4.40
C LEU A 123 21.86 -12.11 -3.00
N GLY A 124 21.00 -11.40 -2.26
CA GLY A 124 21.31 -10.85 -0.94
C GLY A 124 22.20 -9.60 -0.98
N THR A 125 22.38 -8.99 -2.15
CA THR A 125 23.18 -7.78 -2.36
C THR A 125 22.57 -6.93 -3.48
N PRO A 126 22.49 -5.59 -3.38
CA PRO A 126 22.82 -4.79 -2.19
C PRO A 126 21.85 -5.06 -1.02
N ILE A 127 22.24 -4.69 0.19
CA ILE A 127 21.31 -4.54 1.33
C ILE A 127 20.97 -3.08 1.43
N ILE A 128 19.67 -2.77 1.47
CA ILE A 128 19.13 -1.41 1.43
C ILE A 128 18.22 -1.19 2.64
N GLY A 129 18.59 -0.26 3.51
CA GLY A 129 17.72 0.24 4.56
C GLY A 129 16.85 1.39 4.03
N THR A 130 15.62 1.47 4.49
CA THR A 130 14.70 2.55 4.14
C THR A 130 14.18 3.24 5.39
N LEU A 131 14.07 4.56 5.33
CA LEU A 131 13.46 5.39 6.35
C LEU A 131 12.47 6.33 5.69
N LYS A 132 11.26 6.43 6.22
CA LYS A 132 10.21 7.32 5.71
C LYS A 132 9.48 8.00 6.85
N TYR A 133 9.28 9.29 6.72
CA TYR A 133 8.37 10.08 7.54
C TYR A 133 7.28 10.68 6.64
N SER A 134 6.00 10.61 7.06
CA SER A 134 4.89 11.16 6.29
C SER A 134 3.82 11.77 7.19
N LYS A 135 3.15 12.83 6.68
CA LYS A 135 2.10 13.55 7.41
C LYS A 135 1.08 14.15 6.46
N SER A 136 -0.18 14.18 6.88
CA SER A 136 -1.24 14.91 6.19
C SER A 136 -1.17 16.40 6.51
N ILE A 137 -1.34 17.24 5.48
CA ILE A 137 -1.63 18.66 5.60
C ILE A 137 -3.15 18.84 5.77
N ASN A 138 -3.93 18.10 4.95
CA ASN A 138 -5.39 17.99 5.04
C ASN A 138 -5.85 16.62 4.51
N GLU A 139 -7.14 16.43 4.30
CA GLU A 139 -7.72 15.14 3.86
C GLU A 139 -7.24 14.68 2.48
N ASN A 140 -6.82 15.60 1.61
CA ASN A 140 -6.44 15.32 0.22
C ASN A 140 -5.01 15.78 -0.13
N LEU A 141 -4.25 16.28 0.83
CA LEU A 141 -2.88 16.72 0.60
C LEU A 141 -1.97 16.17 1.67
N HIS A 142 -0.96 15.42 1.24
CA HIS A 142 -0.02 14.73 2.12
C HIS A 142 1.40 14.92 1.61
N TRP A 143 2.34 14.93 2.54
CA TRP A 143 3.75 15.01 2.20
C TRP A 143 4.55 13.95 2.95
N GLY A 144 5.69 13.62 2.41
CA GLY A 144 6.62 12.71 3.05
C GLY A 144 8.05 13.02 2.65
N VAL A 145 8.96 12.63 3.50
CA VAL A 145 10.41 12.63 3.24
C VAL A 145 10.97 11.28 3.63
N GLY A 146 12.04 10.90 3.01
CA GLY A 146 12.68 9.63 3.33
C GLY A 146 14.04 9.50 2.69
N THR A 147 14.64 8.35 2.94
CA THR A 147 15.89 7.96 2.32
C THR A 147 15.96 6.46 2.16
N LEU A 148 16.63 6.03 1.09
CA LEU A 148 17.15 4.68 0.94
C LEU A 148 18.66 4.77 1.12
N ILE A 149 19.25 3.85 1.88
CA ILE A 149 20.69 3.76 2.06
C ILE A 149 21.09 2.31 1.80
N GLY A 150 21.91 2.09 0.81
CA GLY A 150 22.34 0.78 0.38
C GLY A 150 23.86 0.62 0.42
N THR A 151 24.27 -0.63 0.56
CA THR A 151 25.68 -1.04 0.50
C THR A 151 25.82 -2.28 -0.37
N GLY A 152 26.93 -2.40 -1.09
CA GLY A 152 27.27 -3.60 -1.86
C GLY A 152 27.49 -4.84 -1.00
N SER A 153 27.32 -4.68 0.33
CA SER A 153 27.31 -5.76 1.31
C SER A 153 28.61 -6.60 1.26
N TRP A 154 28.48 -7.91 1.23
CA TRP A 154 29.61 -8.84 1.23
C TRP A 154 30.32 -9.00 -0.14
N ILE A 155 29.69 -8.53 -1.24
CA ILE A 155 30.28 -8.60 -2.60
C ILE A 155 31.18 -7.38 -2.87
N ALA A 156 30.73 -6.18 -2.50
CA ALA A 156 31.42 -4.92 -2.77
C ALA A 156 31.22 -3.96 -1.58
N PRO A 157 31.91 -4.21 -0.44
CA PRO A 157 31.67 -3.43 0.79
C PRO A 157 32.07 -1.95 0.69
N GLU A 158 32.97 -1.60 -0.23
CA GLU A 158 33.38 -0.23 -0.52
C GLU A 158 32.33 0.58 -1.31
N TYR A 159 31.41 -0.13 -1.96
CA TYR A 159 30.35 0.46 -2.75
C TYR A 159 29.12 0.75 -1.90
N GLY A 160 28.52 1.92 -2.09
CA GLY A 160 27.24 2.24 -1.45
C GLY A 160 26.51 3.37 -2.16
N PHE A 161 25.28 3.58 -1.72
CA PHE A 161 24.46 4.67 -2.22
C PHE A 161 23.50 5.19 -1.15
N ALA A 162 23.09 6.44 -1.31
CA ALA A 162 21.98 7.04 -0.58
C ALA A 162 21.03 7.71 -1.57
N LEU A 163 19.73 7.65 -1.28
CA LEU A 163 18.70 8.29 -2.08
C LEU A 163 17.74 9.02 -1.15
N PRO A 164 18.11 10.23 -0.65
CA PRO A 164 17.15 11.11 0.00
C PRO A 164 16.10 11.59 -1.00
N PHE A 165 14.83 11.65 -0.55
CA PHE A 165 13.71 12.09 -1.38
C PHE A 165 12.67 12.84 -0.59
N GLY A 166 11.90 13.68 -1.30
CA GLY A 166 10.66 14.30 -0.86
C GLY A 166 9.51 13.85 -1.76
N ALA A 167 8.32 13.71 -1.20
CA ALA A 167 7.11 13.29 -1.89
C ALA A 167 5.94 14.19 -1.52
N LEU A 168 5.13 14.55 -2.50
CA LEU A 168 3.88 15.27 -2.34
C LEU A 168 2.75 14.46 -3.00
N THR A 169 1.71 14.14 -2.22
CA THR A 169 0.61 13.29 -2.67
C THR A 169 -0.70 14.05 -2.59
N LEU A 170 -1.43 14.05 -3.69
CA LEU A 170 -2.79 14.56 -3.82
C LEU A 170 -3.78 13.40 -3.84
N GLY A 171 -4.83 13.46 -3.04
CA GLY A 171 -5.86 12.44 -2.95
C GLY A 171 -5.83 11.67 -1.63
N ASN A 172 -6.28 10.42 -1.63
CA ASN A 172 -6.45 9.60 -0.44
C ASN A 172 -6.02 8.14 -0.67
N GLY A 173 -6.28 7.24 0.26
CA GLY A 173 -5.90 5.83 0.16
C GLY A 173 -6.62 5.01 -0.93
N ARG A 174 -7.57 5.62 -1.67
CA ARG A 174 -8.28 5.00 -2.80
C ARG A 174 -7.86 5.57 -4.15
N TYR A 175 -7.73 6.89 -4.22
CA TYR A 175 -7.37 7.62 -5.43
C TYR A 175 -6.33 8.65 -5.07
N ASN A 176 -5.17 8.53 -5.65
CA ASN A 176 -4.10 9.49 -5.41
C ASN A 176 -3.13 9.55 -6.59
N ILE A 177 -2.46 10.69 -6.67
CA ILE A 177 -1.30 10.93 -7.51
C ILE A 177 -0.19 11.49 -6.64
N ASN A 178 1.02 11.09 -6.90
CA ASN A 178 2.21 11.45 -6.14
C ASN A 178 3.29 12.01 -7.06
N PHE A 179 3.95 13.04 -6.60
CA PHE A 179 5.13 13.63 -7.21
C PHE A 179 6.27 13.53 -6.22
N SER A 180 7.39 12.98 -6.65
CA SER A 180 8.59 12.86 -5.81
C SER A 180 9.80 13.43 -6.50
N ILE A 181 10.68 14.00 -5.70
CA ILE A 181 11.99 14.45 -6.10
C ILE A 181 13.03 13.89 -5.14
N GLY A 182 14.15 13.42 -5.67
CA GLY A 182 15.23 12.86 -4.89
C GLY A 182 16.58 13.10 -5.57
N ARG A 183 17.61 12.64 -4.89
CA ARG A 183 18.96 12.62 -5.43
C ARG A 183 19.63 11.30 -5.09
N GLY A 184 19.98 10.51 -6.12
CA GLY A 184 20.86 9.37 -5.95
C GLY A 184 22.29 9.87 -5.72
N ILE A 185 22.90 9.44 -4.63
CA ILE A 185 24.29 9.72 -4.27
C ILE A 185 24.98 8.35 -4.20
N PHE A 186 25.97 8.15 -5.03
CA PHE A 186 26.73 6.90 -5.12
C PHE A 186 28.16 7.17 -4.72
N TRP A 187 28.78 6.23 -4.00
CA TRP A 187 30.19 6.27 -3.64
C TRP A 187 30.86 4.92 -3.90
N ASP A 188 32.09 4.99 -4.37
CA ASP A 188 32.97 3.86 -4.63
C ASP A 188 34.40 4.29 -4.29
N GLY A 189 35.03 3.60 -3.32
CA GLY A 189 36.42 3.88 -2.95
C GLY A 189 36.75 5.30 -2.52
N GLY A 190 35.75 6.12 -2.14
CA GLY A 190 35.95 7.51 -1.67
C GLY A 190 35.53 8.60 -2.64
N GLU A 191 35.23 8.27 -3.90
CA GLU A 191 34.63 9.21 -4.85
C GLU A 191 33.09 9.15 -4.73
N ALA A 192 32.44 10.31 -4.78
CA ALA A 192 30.99 10.42 -4.73
C ALA A 192 30.45 11.14 -5.96
N SER A 193 29.42 10.55 -6.58
CA SER A 193 28.67 11.15 -7.67
C SER A 193 27.20 11.27 -7.31
N GLY A 194 26.44 12.11 -7.99
CA GLY A 194 25.01 12.26 -7.68
C GLY A 194 24.17 12.64 -8.89
N THR A 195 23.03 11.97 -9.02
CA THR A 195 22.06 12.17 -10.10
C THR A 195 20.71 12.58 -9.55
N PRO A 196 20.06 13.63 -10.08
CA PRO A 196 18.70 13.99 -9.72
C PRO A 196 17.72 12.91 -10.20
N LEU A 197 16.66 12.72 -9.41
CA LEU A 197 15.67 11.71 -9.65
C LEU A 197 14.28 12.27 -9.41
N TYR A 198 13.38 11.97 -10.34
CA TYR A 198 11.99 12.37 -10.28
C TYR A 198 11.10 11.13 -10.37
N SER A 199 9.93 11.22 -9.78
CA SER A 199 8.91 10.18 -9.91
C SER A 199 7.53 10.81 -9.99
N VAL A 200 6.70 10.26 -10.86
CA VAL A 200 5.25 10.47 -10.88
C VAL A 200 4.60 9.11 -10.74
N ALA A 201 3.78 8.95 -9.73
CA ALA A 201 3.13 7.68 -9.44
C ALA A 201 1.68 7.90 -9.02
N GLY A 202 0.86 6.88 -9.08
CA GLY A 202 -0.53 7.01 -8.71
C GLY A 202 -1.22 5.67 -8.48
N MET A 203 -2.38 5.76 -7.84
CA MET A 203 -3.22 4.60 -7.57
C MET A 203 -4.69 4.98 -7.71
N ALA A 204 -5.45 4.07 -8.31
CA ALA A 204 -6.90 4.13 -8.38
C ALA A 204 -7.50 2.80 -7.93
N ARG A 205 -8.26 2.81 -6.85
CA ARG A 205 -9.03 1.66 -6.37
C ARG A 205 -10.24 1.48 -7.27
N LEU A 206 -10.23 0.47 -8.14
CA LEU A 206 -11.28 0.22 -9.13
C LEU A 206 -12.45 -0.55 -8.53
N THR A 207 -12.14 -1.57 -7.75
CA THR A 207 -13.12 -2.44 -7.07
C THR A 207 -12.61 -2.79 -5.67
N PRO A 208 -13.42 -3.41 -4.79
CA PRO A 208 -12.93 -3.92 -3.50
C PRO A 208 -11.77 -4.91 -3.61
N LYS A 209 -11.57 -5.51 -4.78
CA LYS A 209 -10.52 -6.51 -5.01
C LYS A 209 -9.42 -6.05 -5.96
N THR A 210 -9.56 -4.88 -6.62
CA THR A 210 -8.62 -4.48 -7.68
C THR A 210 -8.27 -3.01 -7.58
N SER A 211 -6.99 -2.71 -7.62
CA SER A 211 -6.44 -1.35 -7.78
C SER A 211 -5.61 -1.28 -9.06
N PHE A 212 -5.75 -0.21 -9.81
CA PHE A 212 -4.76 0.19 -10.81
C PHE A 212 -3.66 0.97 -10.09
N VAL A 213 -2.41 0.62 -10.33
CA VAL A 213 -1.24 1.29 -9.76
C VAL A 213 -0.27 1.58 -10.91
N PHE A 214 0.16 2.80 -10.97
CA PHE A 214 1.16 3.22 -11.92
C PHE A 214 2.33 3.85 -11.17
N ASP A 215 3.54 3.57 -11.61
CA ASP A 215 4.76 4.07 -11.01
C ASP A 215 5.75 4.49 -12.10
N SER A 216 6.50 5.56 -11.85
CA SER A 216 7.58 5.97 -12.73
C SER A 216 8.79 6.43 -11.94
N PHE A 217 9.93 6.30 -12.57
CA PHE A 217 11.21 6.68 -12.03
C PHE A 217 12.03 7.28 -13.17
N ILE A 218 12.40 8.54 -13.05
CA ILE A 218 12.94 9.32 -14.15
C ILE A 218 14.28 9.92 -13.72
N THR A 219 15.33 9.58 -14.44
CA THR A 219 16.66 10.20 -14.35
C THR A 219 17.01 10.84 -15.69
N GLN A 220 18.19 11.41 -15.81
CA GLN A 220 18.68 11.94 -17.07
C GLN A 220 19.00 10.86 -18.11
N GLU A 221 19.40 9.68 -17.65
CA GLU A 221 19.88 8.60 -18.52
C GLU A 221 18.81 7.54 -18.73
N VAL A 222 18.10 7.16 -17.66
CA VAL A 222 17.15 6.05 -17.68
C VAL A 222 15.83 6.45 -17.06
N SER A 223 14.75 6.02 -17.67
CA SER A 223 13.40 6.17 -17.14
C SER A 223 12.68 4.83 -17.08
N PHE A 224 11.87 4.63 -16.04
CA PHE A 224 10.99 3.48 -15.90
C PHE A 224 9.54 3.95 -15.84
N LEU A 225 8.67 3.24 -16.52
CA LEU A 225 7.22 3.42 -16.45
C LEU A 225 6.57 2.05 -16.24
N ILE A 226 5.83 1.87 -15.15
CA ILE A 226 5.33 0.55 -14.73
C ILE A 226 3.85 0.63 -14.36
N PRO A 227 2.93 0.55 -15.34
CA PRO A 227 1.50 0.36 -15.08
C PRO A 227 1.22 -1.09 -14.66
N THR A 228 0.44 -1.26 -13.60
CA THR A 228 0.10 -2.56 -13.01
C THR A 228 -1.33 -2.63 -12.52
N LEU A 229 -1.85 -3.85 -12.43
CA LEU A 229 -3.06 -4.18 -11.69
C LEU A 229 -2.67 -4.90 -10.40
N ARG A 230 -3.19 -4.41 -9.27
CA ARG A 230 -3.04 -5.01 -7.95
C ARG A 230 -4.33 -5.71 -7.59
N ILE A 231 -4.29 -7.04 -7.43
CA ILE A 231 -5.43 -7.87 -7.06
C ILE A 231 -5.30 -8.26 -5.59
N HIS A 232 -6.23 -7.80 -4.78
CA HIS A 232 -6.28 -8.07 -3.36
C HIS A 232 -6.92 -9.43 -3.09
N ARG A 233 -6.31 -10.18 -2.17
CA ARG A 233 -6.83 -11.44 -1.66
C ARG A 233 -7.42 -11.26 -0.26
N ARG A 234 -8.25 -12.20 0.14
CA ARG A 234 -8.99 -12.20 1.40
C ARG A 234 -8.10 -12.24 2.66
N ASN A 235 -6.91 -12.82 2.55
CA ASN A 235 -5.98 -13.05 3.68
C ASN A 235 -4.86 -12.01 3.67
N ASP A 236 -5.23 -10.72 3.67
CA ASP A 236 -4.31 -9.57 3.76
C ASP A 236 -3.09 -9.66 2.83
N GLY A 237 -3.29 -10.19 1.63
CA GLY A 237 -2.28 -10.25 0.59
C GLY A 237 -2.76 -9.63 -0.72
N ALA A 238 -1.83 -9.27 -1.59
CA ALA A 238 -2.12 -8.82 -2.94
C ALA A 238 -1.10 -9.36 -3.93
N PHE A 239 -1.56 -9.62 -5.17
CA PHE A 239 -0.70 -9.83 -6.32
C PHE A 239 -0.76 -8.58 -7.20
N GLN A 240 0.39 -8.16 -7.70
CA GLN A 240 0.50 -7.02 -8.59
C GLN A 240 1.25 -7.48 -9.84
N PHE A 241 0.67 -7.21 -11.00
CA PHE A 241 1.24 -7.60 -12.29
C PHE A 241 0.96 -6.55 -13.35
N GLY A 242 1.82 -6.46 -14.31
CA GLY A 242 1.72 -5.52 -15.43
C GLY A 242 2.91 -5.61 -16.37
N PHE A 243 3.06 -4.59 -17.16
CA PHE A 243 4.21 -4.45 -18.05
C PHE A 243 4.91 -3.13 -17.73
N GLY A 244 6.20 -3.21 -17.50
CA GLY A 244 7.06 -2.05 -17.38
C GLY A 244 7.75 -1.75 -18.69
N THR A 245 8.22 -0.53 -18.81
CA THR A 245 9.09 -0.09 -19.91
C THR A 245 10.29 0.62 -19.32
N ILE A 246 11.48 0.20 -19.70
CA ILE A 246 12.72 0.93 -19.47
C ILE A 246 12.98 1.76 -20.72
N ILE A 247 13.20 3.04 -20.55
CA ILE A 247 13.59 3.95 -21.64
C ILE A 247 15.04 4.36 -21.36
N ASN A 248 15.94 3.89 -22.21
CA ASN A 248 17.36 4.23 -22.17
C ASN A 248 17.75 4.84 -23.50
N GLU A 249 18.37 6.02 -23.50
CA GLU A 249 18.74 6.76 -24.72
C GLU A 249 17.58 6.95 -25.73
N GLY A 250 16.34 6.97 -25.23
CA GLY A 250 15.12 7.11 -26.04
C GLY A 250 14.56 5.78 -26.59
N GLU A 251 15.24 4.66 -26.40
CA GLU A 251 14.76 3.35 -26.83
C GLU A 251 13.95 2.66 -25.73
N PRO A 252 12.67 2.32 -25.97
CA PRO A 252 11.83 1.63 -24.99
C PRO A 252 12.07 0.12 -25.03
N VAL A 253 12.39 -0.46 -23.87
CA VAL A 253 12.52 -1.91 -23.68
C VAL A 253 11.41 -2.37 -22.73
N PRO A 254 10.40 -3.09 -23.22
CA PRO A 254 9.33 -3.59 -22.38
C PRO A 254 9.79 -4.80 -21.56
N PHE A 255 9.26 -4.93 -20.36
CA PHE A 255 9.48 -6.09 -19.48
C PHE A 255 8.21 -6.43 -18.70
N PRO A 256 7.94 -7.71 -18.40
CA PRO A 256 6.86 -8.09 -17.52
C PRO A 256 7.21 -7.72 -16.07
N PHE A 257 6.24 -7.23 -15.34
CA PHE A 257 6.37 -6.96 -13.91
C PHE A 257 5.42 -7.82 -13.10
N PHE A 258 5.94 -8.38 -12.02
CA PHE A 258 5.18 -9.15 -11.05
C PHE A 258 5.67 -8.86 -9.64
N SER A 259 4.73 -8.74 -8.70
CA SER A 259 5.04 -8.70 -7.26
C SER A 259 3.94 -9.34 -6.43
N ARG A 260 4.31 -9.75 -5.22
CA ARG A 260 3.39 -10.24 -4.20
C ARG A 260 3.58 -9.44 -2.94
N LEU A 261 2.49 -8.88 -2.39
CA LEU A 261 2.46 -8.19 -1.11
C LEU A 261 1.70 -9.05 -0.08
N TRP A 262 2.09 -8.95 1.20
CA TRP A 262 1.39 -9.60 2.31
C TRP A 262 1.61 -8.80 3.60
N SER A 263 0.68 -8.90 4.55
CA SER A 263 0.83 -8.34 5.90
C SER A 263 1.81 -9.16 6.74
N LEU A 264 2.60 -8.48 7.58
CA LEU A 264 3.57 -9.06 8.52
C LEU A 264 3.03 -9.04 9.94
#